data_c9cb01f516831b00eba93f40c3152573
#
_entry.id   c9cb01f516831b00eba93f40c3152573
#
_cell.length_a   1.000
_cell.length_b   1.000
_cell.length_c   1.000
_cell.angle_alpha   90.00
_cell.angle_beta   90.00
_cell.angle_gamma   90.00
#
_symmetry.space_group_name_H-M   'P 1'
#
loop_
_entity.id
_entity.type
_entity.pdbx_description
1 polymer ?
#
loop_
_entity_poly.entity_id
_entity_poly.type
_entity_poly.pdbx_seq_one_letter_code
_entity_poly.pdbx_strand_id
1 'polypeptide(L)'
;ITTVMPVEFDYNQSTEQAFYFVIDANIGGVPIEEGDWIAAFKGDVCVGARQWIGSYTDIPVMGDDGEEYSMGYMLPGEYPTFKIYKISETTIYDAYPSQNIGFPQGLLAFFEIQSLDVIYDCAGVLGGHSSLDNCGACDANPDNDCDMDCMNVWGGEAFIDDCGVCSGGTS
;
A
#
# COMPACT_ATOMS: atom_id res chain seq x y z
N ILE A 1 12.73 18.67 19.71
CA ILE A 1 12.00 18.76 18.43
C ILE A 1 10.62 18.25 18.71
N THR A 2 9.59 19.11 18.58
CA THR A 2 8.20 18.67 18.74
C THR A 2 7.86 17.83 17.52
N THR A 3 7.73 16.52 17.71
CA THR A 3 7.33 15.58 16.65
C THR A 3 5.84 15.78 16.37
N VAL A 4 5.52 16.58 15.37
CA VAL A 4 4.15 16.86 14.98
C VAL A 4 3.70 15.78 13.99
N MET A 5 2.61 15.10 14.33
CA MET A 5 1.92 14.19 13.41
C MET A 5 1.47 14.97 12.18
N PRO A 6 1.71 14.48 10.94
CA PRO A 6 1.18 15.13 9.75
C PRO A 6 -0.35 15.13 9.77
N VAL A 7 -0.96 16.19 9.23
CA VAL A 7 -2.42 16.34 9.21
C VAL A 7 -3.12 15.20 8.46
N GLU A 8 -2.46 14.61 7.49
CA GLU A 8 -2.93 13.47 6.71
C GLU A 8 -3.09 12.19 7.55
N PHE A 9 -2.46 12.13 8.73
CA PHE A 9 -2.53 10.99 9.65
C PHE A 9 -3.56 11.19 10.76
N ASP A 10 -4.36 12.26 10.69
CA ASP A 10 -5.43 12.49 11.64
C ASP A 10 -6.59 11.49 11.43
N TYR A 11 -7.12 10.96 12.52
CA TYR A 11 -8.22 10.00 12.51
C TYR A 11 -9.04 10.08 13.81
N ASN A 12 -10.27 9.60 13.76
CA ASN A 12 -11.14 9.47 14.92
C ASN A 12 -11.08 8.06 15.51
N GLN A 13 -11.19 7.98 16.82
CA GLN A 13 -11.32 6.71 17.52
C GLN A 13 -12.67 6.08 17.20
N SER A 14 -12.67 4.77 16.90
CA SER A 14 -13.87 3.97 16.70
C SER A 14 -13.94 2.84 17.73
N THR A 15 -15.13 2.28 17.94
CA THR A 15 -15.31 1.09 18.80
C THR A 15 -14.88 -0.19 18.11
N GLU A 16 -14.92 -0.22 16.77
CA GLU A 16 -14.38 -1.31 15.94
C GLU A 16 -12.91 -1.04 15.66
N GLN A 17 -12.00 -1.86 16.17
CA GLN A 17 -10.57 -1.62 16.01
C GLN A 17 -9.75 -2.91 16.02
N ALA A 18 -8.62 -2.88 15.33
CA ALA A 18 -7.61 -3.92 15.35
C ALA A 18 -6.21 -3.30 15.49
N PHE A 19 -5.30 -3.98 16.17
CA PHE A 19 -3.94 -3.51 16.37
C PHE A 19 -2.98 -4.33 15.51
N TYR A 20 -2.22 -3.64 14.67
CA TYR A 20 -1.19 -4.23 13.81
C TYR A 20 0.17 -3.85 14.39
N PHE A 21 0.84 -4.82 15.01
CA PHE A 21 2.18 -4.65 15.58
C PHE A 21 3.23 -4.78 14.50
N VAL A 22 3.98 -3.72 14.26
CA VAL A 22 5.04 -3.68 13.25
C VAL A 22 6.38 -3.97 13.93
N ILE A 23 7.09 -4.99 13.45
CA ILE A 23 8.36 -5.41 14.02
C ILE A 23 9.50 -4.54 13.47
N ASP A 24 9.58 -4.41 12.14
CA ASP A 24 10.57 -3.59 11.45
C ASP A 24 9.86 -2.61 10.49
N ALA A 25 10.40 -1.40 10.36
CA ALA A 25 9.95 -0.44 9.37
C ALA A 25 11.16 0.23 8.70
N ASN A 26 11.19 0.24 7.36
CA ASN A 26 12.36 0.66 6.60
C ASN A 26 11.99 1.57 5.43
N ILE A 27 12.90 2.47 5.08
CA ILE A 27 12.85 3.30 3.88
C ILE A 27 14.09 3.01 3.05
N GLY A 28 13.91 2.39 1.86
CA GLY A 28 15.03 1.99 1.00
C GLY A 28 16.01 1.01 1.67
N GLY A 29 15.51 0.15 2.56
CA GLY A 29 16.32 -0.80 3.33
C GLY A 29 17.02 -0.21 4.57
N VAL A 30 16.77 1.06 4.90
CA VAL A 30 17.30 1.71 6.10
C VAL A 30 16.18 1.81 7.15
N PRO A 31 16.40 1.33 8.39
CA PRO A 31 15.40 1.46 9.45
C PRO A 31 15.00 2.91 9.68
N ILE A 32 13.71 3.13 9.94
CA ILE A 32 13.20 4.43 10.37
C ILE A 32 13.63 4.74 11.81
N GLU A 33 13.57 6.02 12.16
CA GLU A 33 14.03 6.50 13.46
C GLU A 33 12.87 6.72 14.42
N GLU A 34 13.15 6.66 15.71
CA GLU A 34 12.19 7.10 16.71
C GLU A 34 11.73 8.54 16.44
N GLY A 35 10.43 8.74 16.42
CA GLY A 35 9.84 10.04 16.08
C GLY A 35 9.23 10.09 14.69
N ASP A 36 9.64 9.24 13.75
CA ASP A 36 8.92 9.01 12.49
C ASP A 36 7.52 8.45 12.80
N TRP A 37 6.63 8.44 11.84
CA TRP A 37 5.26 7.95 12.02
C TRP A 37 4.92 6.85 11.04
N ILE A 38 4.13 5.89 11.51
CA ILE A 38 3.53 4.84 10.69
C ILE A 38 2.00 4.96 10.77
N ALA A 39 1.32 4.76 9.66
CA ALA A 39 -0.13 4.90 9.59
C ALA A 39 -0.78 3.89 8.65
N ALA A 40 -2.02 3.56 8.95
CA ALA A 40 -2.89 2.73 8.12
C ALA A 40 -3.97 3.58 7.44
N PHE A 41 -4.31 3.20 6.22
CA PHE A 41 -5.26 3.91 5.37
C PHE A 41 -6.27 2.96 4.72
N LYS A 42 -7.47 3.50 4.46
CA LYS A 42 -8.42 2.96 3.50
C LYS A 42 -8.57 3.97 2.37
N GLY A 43 -7.96 3.68 1.20
CA GLY A 43 -7.81 4.68 0.16
C GLY A 43 -7.06 5.91 0.68
N ASP A 44 -7.67 7.08 0.62
CA ASP A 44 -7.09 8.34 1.10
C ASP A 44 -7.46 8.68 2.56
N VAL A 45 -8.25 7.82 3.21
CA VAL A 45 -8.72 8.05 4.59
C VAL A 45 -7.77 7.38 5.57
N CYS A 46 -7.15 8.17 6.45
CA CYS A 46 -6.37 7.62 7.57
C CYS A 46 -7.32 6.93 8.55
N VAL A 47 -7.03 5.67 8.87
CA VAL A 47 -7.81 4.86 9.81
C VAL A 47 -7.02 4.52 11.08
N GLY A 48 -5.81 5.02 11.20
CA GLY A 48 -5.00 4.86 12.40
C GLY A 48 -3.54 5.23 12.18
N ALA A 49 -2.91 5.80 13.19
CA ALA A 49 -1.52 6.22 13.13
C ALA A 49 -0.83 6.05 14.48
N ARG A 50 0.47 5.83 14.44
CA ARG A 50 1.31 5.77 15.64
C ARG A 50 2.70 6.34 15.34
N GLN A 51 3.24 7.07 16.32
CA GLN A 51 4.63 7.44 16.28
C GLN A 51 5.50 6.19 16.48
N TRP A 52 6.53 6.04 15.66
CA TRP A 52 7.47 4.93 15.76
C TRP A 52 8.29 5.03 17.04
N ILE A 53 8.24 3.99 17.85
CA ILE A 53 8.98 3.86 19.12
C ILE A 53 9.92 2.64 19.11
N GLY A 54 10.14 2.04 17.94
CA GLY A 54 10.92 0.83 17.76
C GLY A 54 10.06 -0.39 17.45
N SER A 55 10.68 -1.55 17.46
CA SER A 55 10.03 -2.83 17.20
C SER A 55 8.78 -3.04 18.08
N TYR A 56 7.76 -3.67 17.53
CA TYR A 56 6.42 -3.86 18.13
C TYR A 56 5.62 -2.56 18.32
N THR A 57 5.92 -1.52 17.55
CA THR A 57 5.03 -0.36 17.49
C THR A 57 3.69 -0.78 16.89
N ASP A 58 2.59 -0.53 17.61
CA ASP A 58 1.25 -0.86 17.17
C ASP A 58 0.63 0.25 16.31
N ILE A 59 -0.06 -0.12 15.25
CA ILE A 59 -0.96 0.79 14.52
C ILE A 59 -2.39 0.43 14.93
N PRO A 60 -3.13 1.34 15.60
CA PRO A 60 -4.53 1.11 15.91
C PRO A 60 -5.38 1.38 14.68
N VAL A 61 -5.77 0.32 13.97
CA VAL A 61 -6.59 0.42 12.75
C VAL A 61 -8.05 0.42 13.13
N MET A 62 -8.77 1.48 12.74
CA MET A 62 -10.18 1.71 13.07
C MET A 62 -11.12 1.18 11.98
N GLY A 63 -12.20 0.56 12.42
CA GLY A 63 -13.30 0.11 11.58
C GLY A 63 -14.50 1.06 11.62
N ASP A 64 -15.40 0.89 10.67
CA ASP A 64 -16.69 1.59 10.61
C ASP A 64 -17.62 0.92 11.62
N ASP A 65 -17.97 1.66 12.70
CA ASP A 65 -18.89 1.21 13.76
C ASP A 65 -20.32 1.72 13.57
N GLY A 66 -20.59 2.33 12.42
CA GLY A 66 -21.91 2.87 12.04
C GLY A 66 -22.16 4.30 12.50
N GLU A 67 -21.21 4.91 13.17
CA GLU A 67 -21.29 6.31 13.58
C GLU A 67 -20.73 7.25 12.51
N GLU A 68 -21.19 8.50 12.48
CA GLU A 68 -20.80 9.48 11.45
C GLU A 68 -19.28 9.72 11.39
N TYR A 69 -18.59 9.69 12.54
CA TYR A 69 -17.15 9.93 12.63
C TYR A 69 -16.27 8.79 12.08
N SER A 70 -16.82 7.58 11.96
CA SER A 70 -16.14 6.39 11.43
C SER A 70 -16.57 6.02 10.01
N MET A 71 -17.46 6.83 9.42
CA MET A 71 -17.96 6.58 8.06
C MET A 71 -16.79 6.54 7.06
N GLY A 72 -16.70 5.44 6.33
CA GLY A 72 -15.61 5.22 5.37
C GLY A 72 -14.36 4.55 5.95
N TYR A 73 -14.39 4.15 7.23
CA TYR A 73 -13.35 3.35 7.86
C TYR A 73 -13.39 1.88 7.41
N MET A 74 -12.49 1.05 7.95
CA MET A 74 -12.33 -0.34 7.51
C MET A 74 -13.61 -1.15 7.72
N LEU A 75 -13.93 -1.99 6.75
CA LEU A 75 -14.95 -3.04 6.88
C LEU A 75 -14.27 -4.40 7.00
N PRO A 76 -14.92 -5.39 7.63
CA PRO A 76 -14.39 -6.74 7.74
C PRO A 76 -13.99 -7.33 6.38
N GLY A 77 -12.78 -7.85 6.29
CA GLY A 77 -12.21 -8.44 5.08
C GLY A 77 -11.49 -7.46 4.15
N GLU A 78 -11.58 -6.17 4.38
CA GLU A 78 -10.77 -5.17 3.65
C GLU A 78 -9.32 -5.17 4.16
N TYR A 79 -8.39 -4.80 3.29
CA TYR A 79 -6.97 -4.74 3.59
C TYR A 79 -6.53 -3.29 3.73
N PRO A 80 -5.99 -2.89 4.89
CA PRO A 80 -5.41 -1.56 5.03
C PRO A 80 -4.16 -1.42 4.16
N THR A 81 -3.94 -0.23 3.62
CA THR A 81 -2.66 0.20 3.08
C THR A 81 -1.89 0.96 4.15
N PHE A 82 -0.58 1.12 3.97
CA PHE A 82 0.25 1.74 4.99
C PHE A 82 1.11 2.86 4.41
N LYS A 83 1.43 3.82 5.28
CA LYS A 83 2.34 4.92 4.94
C LYS A 83 3.33 5.13 6.08
N ILE A 84 4.52 5.63 5.73
CA ILE A 84 5.54 6.08 6.66
C ILE A 84 5.77 7.58 6.44
N TYR A 85 5.73 8.36 7.51
CA TYR A 85 6.14 9.76 7.49
C TYR A 85 7.54 9.90 8.08
N LYS A 86 8.50 10.27 7.23
CA LYS A 86 9.87 10.57 7.63
C LYS A 86 9.96 12.02 8.07
N ILE A 87 10.08 12.24 9.36
CA ILE A 87 10.02 13.58 9.94
C ILE A 87 11.19 14.48 9.50
N SER A 88 12.39 13.89 9.38
CA SER A 88 13.59 14.64 8.95
C SER A 88 13.52 15.13 7.51
N GLU A 89 12.69 14.50 6.67
CA GLU A 89 12.47 14.83 5.27
C GLU A 89 11.14 15.54 5.02
N THR A 90 10.26 15.57 6.03
CA THR A 90 8.89 16.09 5.93
C THR A 90 8.12 15.43 4.77
N THR A 91 8.33 14.12 4.60
CA THR A 91 7.83 13.35 3.45
C THR A 91 7.04 12.13 3.90
N ILE A 92 5.88 11.92 3.26
CA ILE A 92 5.05 10.72 3.42
C ILE A 92 5.36 9.78 2.25
N TYR A 93 5.66 8.54 2.58
CA TYR A 93 5.91 7.46 1.64
C TYR A 93 4.84 6.39 1.75
N ASP A 94 4.43 5.81 0.62
CA ASP A 94 3.67 4.56 0.63
C ASP A 94 4.58 3.42 1.04
N ALA A 95 4.09 2.59 1.96
CA ALA A 95 4.85 1.48 2.53
C ALA A 95 4.09 0.16 2.36
N TYR A 96 4.84 -0.89 2.07
CA TYR A 96 4.30 -2.21 1.77
C TYR A 96 4.55 -3.16 2.93
N PRO A 97 3.51 -3.80 3.48
CA PRO A 97 3.68 -4.79 4.54
C PRO A 97 4.25 -6.10 3.98
N SER A 98 5.05 -6.80 4.77
CA SER A 98 5.57 -8.14 4.43
C SER A 98 4.48 -9.17 4.15
N GLN A 99 3.31 -8.96 4.70
CA GLN A 99 2.09 -9.74 4.43
C GLN A 99 0.85 -8.88 4.56
N ASN A 100 -0.11 -9.09 3.67
CA ASN A 100 -1.41 -8.42 3.76
C ASN A 100 -2.30 -9.17 4.76
N ILE A 101 -2.77 -8.46 5.78
CA ILE A 101 -3.68 -8.99 6.80
C ILE A 101 -4.96 -8.17 6.75
N GLY A 102 -6.09 -8.85 6.48
CA GLY A 102 -7.40 -8.20 6.39
C GLY A 102 -7.90 -7.71 7.74
N PHE A 103 -8.68 -6.63 7.73
CA PHE A 103 -9.37 -6.14 8.91
C PHE A 103 -10.36 -7.20 9.40
N PRO A 104 -10.38 -7.51 10.71
CA PRO A 104 -11.16 -8.62 11.25
C PRO A 104 -12.64 -8.29 11.35
N GLN A 105 -13.45 -9.32 11.53
CA GLN A 105 -14.81 -9.16 12.02
C GLN A 105 -14.81 -9.24 13.55
N GLY A 106 -15.42 -8.28 14.21
CA GLY A 106 -15.52 -8.22 15.68
C GLY A 106 -14.73 -7.05 16.29
N LEU A 107 -14.90 -6.89 17.61
CA LEU A 107 -14.56 -5.66 18.31
C LEU A 107 -13.06 -5.41 18.50
N LEU A 108 -12.23 -6.47 18.56
CA LEU A 108 -10.82 -6.33 18.88
C LEU A 108 -10.01 -7.51 18.35
N ALA A 109 -8.94 -7.22 17.64
CA ALA A 109 -7.96 -8.21 17.21
C ALA A 109 -6.53 -7.65 17.23
N PHE A 110 -5.55 -8.56 17.27
CA PHE A 110 -4.14 -8.24 17.30
C PHE A 110 -3.43 -9.04 16.21
N PHE A 111 -2.64 -8.36 15.40
CA PHE A 111 -1.88 -8.93 14.30
C PHE A 111 -0.43 -8.50 14.37
N GLU A 112 0.44 -9.24 13.71
CA GLU A 112 1.87 -8.94 13.62
C GLU A 112 2.29 -8.82 12.16
N ILE A 113 2.98 -7.72 11.83
CA ILE A 113 3.58 -7.44 10.52
C ILE A 113 5.09 -7.46 10.71
N GLN A 114 5.80 -8.39 10.05
CA GLN A 114 7.24 -8.55 10.22
C GLN A 114 8.01 -7.34 9.71
N SER A 115 7.62 -6.79 8.56
CA SER A 115 8.21 -5.54 8.08
C SER A 115 7.21 -4.67 7.35
N LEU A 116 7.47 -3.37 7.39
CA LEU A 116 6.77 -2.33 6.64
C LEU A 116 7.83 -1.55 5.86
N ASP A 117 7.85 -1.70 4.54
CA ASP A 117 8.97 -1.27 3.72
C ASP A 117 8.55 -0.26 2.65
N VAL A 118 9.28 0.86 2.57
CA VAL A 118 9.27 1.75 1.41
C VAL A 118 10.36 1.25 0.45
N ILE A 119 9.95 0.86 -0.75
CA ILE A 119 10.82 0.24 -1.74
C ILE A 119 11.09 1.20 -2.92
N TYR A 120 12.14 0.90 -3.69
CA TYR A 120 12.37 1.55 -4.97
C TYR A 120 11.45 0.95 -6.04
N ASP A 121 10.90 1.80 -6.89
CA ASP A 121 10.18 1.36 -8.08
C ASP A 121 11.14 0.86 -9.18
N CYS A 122 10.62 0.38 -10.31
CA CYS A 122 11.43 -0.11 -11.42
C CYS A 122 12.31 0.97 -12.08
N ALA A 123 11.96 2.25 -11.92
CA ALA A 123 12.76 3.40 -12.38
C ALA A 123 13.85 3.79 -11.36
N GLY A 124 13.92 3.10 -10.21
CA GLY A 124 14.86 3.42 -9.13
C GLY A 124 14.45 4.62 -8.29
N VAL A 125 13.18 5.00 -8.30
CA VAL A 125 12.64 6.09 -7.47
C VAL A 125 12.13 5.49 -6.16
N LEU A 126 12.62 6.00 -5.05
CA LEU A 126 12.19 5.58 -3.71
C LEU A 126 10.75 6.00 -3.45
N GLY A 127 9.90 5.03 -3.12
CA GLY A 127 8.46 5.26 -2.95
C GLY A 127 7.75 5.65 -4.25
N GLY A 128 8.37 5.41 -5.41
CA GLY A 128 7.77 5.64 -6.72
C GLY A 128 6.69 4.60 -7.05
N HIS A 129 5.89 4.90 -8.07
CA HIS A 129 4.75 4.07 -8.47
C HIS A 129 4.92 3.44 -9.86
N SER A 130 6.11 3.56 -10.45
CA SER A 130 6.40 2.93 -11.74
C SER A 130 6.49 1.42 -11.57
N SER A 131 5.83 0.68 -12.46
CA SER A 131 5.90 -0.78 -12.54
C SER A 131 6.42 -1.22 -13.91
N LEU A 132 7.07 -2.37 -13.94
CA LEU A 132 7.49 -2.96 -15.20
C LEU A 132 6.28 -3.63 -15.83
N ASP A 133 5.89 -3.17 -17.02
CA ASP A 133 4.81 -3.78 -17.78
C ASP A 133 5.25 -5.09 -18.47
N ASN A 134 4.31 -5.76 -19.12
CA ASN A 134 4.57 -7.02 -19.83
C ASN A 134 5.40 -6.84 -21.10
N CYS A 135 5.60 -5.60 -21.58
CA CYS A 135 6.50 -5.24 -22.69
C CYS A 135 7.90 -4.86 -22.25
N GLY A 136 8.13 -4.77 -20.95
CA GLY A 136 9.43 -4.37 -20.39
C GLY A 136 9.61 -2.85 -20.28
N ALA A 137 8.55 -2.04 -20.47
CA ALA A 137 8.60 -0.63 -20.14
C ALA A 137 8.38 -0.41 -18.63
N CYS A 138 9.11 0.53 -18.05
CA CYS A 138 8.97 0.89 -16.65
C CYS A 138 8.33 2.26 -16.56
N ASP A 139 7.07 2.33 -16.23
CA ASP A 139 6.36 3.59 -16.02
C ASP A 139 5.11 3.41 -15.13
N ALA A 140 4.37 4.48 -14.91
CA ALA A 140 3.15 4.49 -14.11
C ALA A 140 1.89 4.65 -14.97
N ASN A 141 2.01 4.50 -16.30
CA ASN A 141 0.92 4.73 -17.24
C ASN A 141 0.32 3.39 -17.73
N PRO A 142 -0.85 2.96 -17.24
CA PRO A 142 -1.48 1.73 -17.68
C PRO A 142 -2.03 1.78 -19.11
N ASP A 143 -2.11 2.97 -19.73
CA ASP A 143 -2.66 3.13 -21.08
C ASP A 143 -1.68 2.72 -22.18
N ASN A 144 -0.40 2.56 -21.87
CA ASN A 144 0.63 2.10 -22.80
C ASN A 144 1.10 0.66 -22.54
N ASP A 145 0.46 -0.02 -21.57
CA ASP A 145 0.69 -1.44 -21.32
C ASP A 145 0.34 -2.24 -22.58
N CYS A 146 1.14 -3.24 -22.89
CA CYS A 146 0.83 -4.06 -24.05
C CYS A 146 -0.28 -5.06 -23.80
N ASP A 147 -1.09 -5.24 -24.82
CA ASP A 147 -2.04 -6.34 -24.88
C ASP A 147 -1.35 -7.64 -25.35
N MET A 148 -1.88 -8.74 -24.89
CA MET A 148 -1.47 -10.06 -25.37
C MET A 148 -2.18 -10.35 -26.68
N ASP A 149 -1.43 -10.71 -27.73
CA ASP A 149 -2.02 -11.11 -29.00
C ASP A 149 -2.66 -12.51 -28.92
N CYS A 150 -3.34 -12.92 -30.01
CA CYS A 150 -4.01 -14.22 -30.05
C CYS A 150 -3.04 -15.43 -30.08
N MET A 151 -1.74 -15.21 -30.22
CA MET A 151 -0.69 -16.22 -30.09
C MET A 151 -0.04 -16.23 -28.71
N ASN A 152 -0.60 -15.48 -27.73
CA ASN A 152 -0.08 -15.28 -26.37
C ASN A 152 1.29 -14.58 -26.32
N VAL A 153 1.53 -13.67 -27.26
CA VAL A 153 2.73 -12.82 -27.25
C VAL A 153 2.33 -11.43 -26.78
N TRP A 154 2.99 -10.92 -25.75
CA TRP A 154 2.78 -9.56 -25.26
C TRP A 154 3.30 -8.53 -26.27
N GLY A 155 2.46 -7.57 -26.66
CA GLY A 155 2.79 -6.59 -27.71
C GLY A 155 2.94 -7.20 -29.09
N GLY A 156 2.47 -8.42 -29.29
CA GLY A 156 2.50 -9.10 -30.58
C GLY A 156 1.51 -8.50 -31.60
N GLU A 157 1.71 -8.79 -32.87
CA GLU A 157 0.89 -8.28 -33.98
C GLU A 157 -0.12 -9.29 -34.50
N ALA A 158 -0.23 -10.46 -33.85
CA ALA A 158 -1.20 -11.48 -34.29
C ALA A 158 -2.63 -11.05 -33.95
N PHE A 159 -3.55 -11.27 -34.88
CA PHE A 159 -4.96 -10.91 -34.72
C PHE A 159 -5.88 -12.08 -35.14
N ILE A 160 -7.10 -12.06 -34.63
CA ILE A 160 -8.14 -13.01 -35.04
C ILE A 160 -8.77 -12.47 -36.30
N ASP A 161 -8.69 -13.24 -37.42
CA ASP A 161 -9.28 -12.89 -38.69
C ASP A 161 -10.81 -13.08 -38.71
N ASP A 162 -11.46 -12.69 -39.79
CA ASP A 162 -12.91 -12.81 -39.97
C ASP A 162 -13.44 -14.26 -39.91
N CYS A 163 -12.54 -15.23 -40.01
CA CYS A 163 -12.86 -16.66 -39.89
C CYS A 163 -12.68 -17.20 -38.47
N GLY A 164 -12.24 -16.35 -37.54
CA GLY A 164 -11.99 -16.72 -36.16
C GLY A 164 -10.64 -17.43 -35.93
N VAL A 165 -9.73 -17.35 -36.91
CA VAL A 165 -8.39 -17.95 -36.85
C VAL A 165 -7.37 -16.90 -36.43
N CYS A 166 -6.49 -17.24 -35.48
CA CYS A 166 -5.37 -16.38 -35.16
C CYS A 166 -4.33 -16.38 -36.24
N SER A 167 -4.12 -15.25 -36.89
CA SER A 167 -3.20 -15.07 -38.04
C SER A 167 -2.37 -13.79 -37.88
N GLY A 168 -1.27 -13.68 -38.62
CA GLY A 168 -0.29 -12.60 -38.40
C GLY A 168 0.67 -12.95 -37.26
N GLY A 169 1.57 -12.06 -36.98
CA GLY A 169 2.63 -12.31 -36.02
C GLY A 169 3.83 -13.04 -36.63
N THR A 170 5.00 -12.58 -36.30
CA THR A 170 6.26 -13.24 -36.64
C THR A 170 6.65 -14.20 -35.55
N SER A 171 6.83 -15.46 -35.88
CA SER A 171 7.42 -16.48 -34.98
C SER A 171 8.90 -16.21 -34.72
#